data_def59d420f2c7eae8f4d3fa42baa011a
#
_entry.id   def59d420f2c7eae8f4d3fa42baa011a
#
_cell.length_a   1.000
_cell.length_b   1.000
_cell.length_c   1.000
_cell.angle_alpha   90.00
_cell.angle_beta   90.00
_cell.angle_gamma   90.00
#
_symmetry.space_group_name_H-M   'P 1'
#
loop_
_entity.id
_entity.type
_entity.pdbx_description
1 polymer ?
#
loop_
_entity_poly.entity_id
_entity_poly.type
_entity_poly.pdbx_seq_one_letter_code
_entity_poly.pdbx_strand_id
1 'polypeptide(L)'
;MAVAKLEYIWLDGYQPIQSLRSKTKIERTFSGKLEDCPMWCFDGSSTEQAPGGSSDCLLKPVFLAKDPQRRDGWLVMCEVLSPNGTPHPSNEIGRAHV
;
A
#
# COMPACT_ATOMS: atom_id res chain seq x y z
N MET A 1 10.63 3.77 23.63
CA MET A 1 9.44 3.44 22.88
C MET A 1 9.56 3.98 21.46
N ALA A 2 9.48 3.13 20.48
CA ALA A 2 9.70 3.52 19.10
C ALA A 2 8.38 3.77 18.40
N VAL A 3 8.21 4.97 17.86
CA VAL A 3 7.10 5.30 16.97
C VAL A 3 7.61 5.19 15.55
N ALA A 4 6.92 4.40 14.73
CA ALA A 4 7.31 4.20 13.34
C ALA A 4 6.32 4.89 12.41
N LYS A 5 6.84 5.48 11.33
CA LYS A 5 6.03 6.05 10.26
C LYS A 5 6.10 5.08 9.08
N LEU A 6 4.98 4.48 8.76
CA LEU A 6 4.90 3.50 7.68
C LEU A 6 4.27 4.16 6.48
N GLU A 7 5.08 4.42 5.45
CA GLU A 7 4.57 4.99 4.21
C GLU A 7 4.19 3.86 3.28
N TYR A 8 2.89 3.66 3.12
CA TYR A 8 2.32 2.64 2.24
C TYR A 8 2.31 3.17 0.81
N ILE A 9 2.92 2.42 -0.09
CA ILE A 9 3.11 2.83 -1.49
C ILE A 9 2.47 1.79 -2.41
N TRP A 10 1.70 2.26 -3.39
CA TRP A 10 1.08 1.37 -4.36
C TRP A 10 0.97 2.08 -5.70
N LEU A 11 0.69 1.31 -6.76
CA LEU A 11 0.45 1.85 -8.10
C LEU A 11 -1.04 2.08 -8.30
N ASP A 12 -1.40 3.23 -8.88
CA ASP A 12 -2.80 3.53 -9.17
C ASP A 12 -3.27 2.81 -10.44
N GLY A 13 -4.53 3.05 -10.82
CA GLY A 13 -5.13 2.40 -11.98
C GLY A 13 -5.15 3.25 -13.23
N TYR A 14 -4.48 4.38 -13.24
CA TYR A 14 -4.51 5.27 -14.42
C TYR A 14 -3.77 4.67 -15.61
N GLN A 15 -4.29 4.94 -16.79
CA GLN A 15 -3.73 4.45 -18.04
C GLN A 15 -3.36 5.65 -18.91
N PRO A 16 -2.34 5.53 -19.77
CA PRO A 16 -1.49 4.34 -20.00
C PRO A 16 -0.35 4.19 -19.01
N ILE A 17 -0.09 5.21 -18.19
CA ILE A 17 1.01 5.19 -17.23
C ILE A 17 0.46 5.27 -15.82
N GLN A 18 0.78 4.25 -15.02
CA GLN A 18 0.40 4.24 -13.61
C GLN A 18 1.36 5.13 -12.81
N SER A 19 0.80 5.81 -11.80
CA SER A 19 1.59 6.63 -10.89
C SER A 19 1.67 5.97 -9.52
N LEU A 20 2.74 6.26 -8.80
CA LEU A 20 2.85 5.83 -7.41
C LEU A 20 1.97 6.70 -6.53
N ARG A 21 1.26 6.06 -5.63
CA ARG A 21 0.48 6.71 -4.60
C ARG A 21 1.03 6.30 -3.24
N SER A 22 0.83 7.14 -2.24
CA SER A 22 1.27 6.78 -0.90
C SER A 22 0.40 7.41 0.16
N LYS A 23 0.38 6.80 1.33
CA LYS A 23 -0.20 7.37 2.54
C LYS A 23 0.57 6.83 3.73
N THR A 24 0.65 7.61 4.79
CA THR A 24 1.49 7.29 5.93
C THR A 24 0.65 6.96 7.16
N LYS A 25 1.01 5.88 7.82
CA LYS A 25 0.40 5.43 9.06
C LYS A 25 1.43 5.51 10.18
N ILE A 26 1.00 5.94 11.36
CA ILE A 26 1.88 5.99 12.53
C ILE A 26 1.56 4.77 13.40
N GLU A 27 2.59 3.96 13.66
CA GLU A 27 2.49 2.80 14.54
C GLU A 27 3.32 3.04 15.79
N ARG A 28 2.73 2.81 16.95
CA ARG A 28 3.40 3.08 18.21
C ARG A 28 4.43 2.03 18.58
N THR A 29 4.16 0.79 18.25
CA THR A 29 5.10 -0.31 18.54
C THR A 29 5.23 -1.15 17.29
N PHE A 30 6.30 -0.93 16.54
CA PHE A 30 6.52 -1.64 15.30
C PHE A 30 7.78 -2.49 15.43
N SER A 31 7.65 -3.77 15.09
CA SER A 31 8.74 -4.74 15.22
C SER A 31 9.83 -4.61 14.16
N GLY A 32 9.54 -3.92 13.06
CA GLY A 32 10.45 -3.87 11.92
C GLY A 32 10.32 -5.05 10.98
N LYS A 33 9.25 -5.82 11.09
CA LYS A 33 9.02 -7.00 10.25
C LYS A 33 7.83 -6.80 9.35
N LEU A 34 7.92 -7.32 8.12
CA LEU A 34 6.84 -7.20 7.15
C LEU A 34 5.52 -7.78 7.66
N GLU A 35 5.57 -8.93 8.33
CA GLU A 35 4.37 -9.60 8.83
C GLU A 35 3.62 -8.80 9.88
N ASP A 36 4.27 -7.81 10.50
CA ASP A 36 3.63 -6.95 11.48
C ASP A 36 3.12 -5.65 10.87
N CYS A 37 3.28 -5.45 9.58
CA CYS A 37 2.66 -4.31 8.89
C CYS A 37 1.18 -4.60 8.71
N PRO A 38 0.29 -3.76 9.27
CA PRO A 38 -1.16 -4.01 9.13
C PRO A 38 -1.61 -3.76 7.70
N MET A 39 -2.66 -4.48 7.29
CA MET A 39 -3.36 -4.16 6.06
C MET A 39 -4.07 -2.82 6.24
N TRP A 40 -4.18 -2.08 5.16
CA TRP A 40 -4.86 -0.79 5.17
C TRP A 40 -5.81 -0.71 3.99
N CYS A 41 -6.51 0.40 3.86
CA CYS A 41 -7.45 0.60 2.77
C CYS A 41 -7.34 2.02 2.24
N PHE A 42 -7.89 2.22 1.06
CA PHE A 42 -7.94 3.55 0.45
C PHE A 42 -9.15 3.62 -0.48
N ASP A 43 -9.54 4.86 -0.85
CA ASP A 43 -10.65 5.06 -1.78
C ASP A 43 -10.15 4.87 -3.20
N GLY A 44 -10.51 3.74 -3.79
CA GLY A 44 -10.08 3.38 -5.15
C GLY A 44 -10.68 4.23 -6.24
N SER A 45 -11.72 5.01 -5.96
CA SER A 45 -12.30 5.89 -6.99
C SER A 45 -11.37 7.05 -7.33
N SER A 46 -10.58 7.52 -6.37
CA SER A 46 -9.63 8.61 -6.61
C SER A 46 -8.39 8.16 -7.38
N THR A 47 -8.14 6.86 -7.49
CA THR A 47 -6.98 6.29 -8.17
C THR A 47 -7.35 5.48 -9.40
N GLU A 48 -8.57 5.56 -9.86
CA GLU A 48 -9.10 4.78 -11.00
C GLU A 48 -8.99 3.27 -10.77
N GLN A 49 -9.20 2.82 -9.55
CA GLN A 49 -9.10 1.41 -9.21
C GLN A 49 -10.42 0.79 -8.75
N ALA A 50 -11.45 1.63 -8.52
CA ALA A 50 -12.78 1.12 -8.15
C ALA A 50 -13.84 2.16 -8.47
N PRO A 51 -15.08 1.74 -8.76
CA PRO A 51 -16.18 2.69 -8.94
C PRO A 51 -16.57 3.34 -7.61
N GLY A 52 -17.14 4.55 -7.68
CA GLY A 52 -17.41 5.36 -6.50
C GLY A 52 -18.35 4.75 -5.48
N GLY A 53 -19.23 3.84 -5.88
CA GLY A 53 -20.21 3.26 -4.97
C GLY A 53 -19.66 2.17 -4.06
N SER A 54 -18.60 1.50 -4.45
CA SER A 54 -17.96 0.44 -3.67
C SER A 54 -16.46 0.57 -3.89
N SER A 55 -15.90 1.65 -3.35
CA SER A 55 -14.61 2.11 -3.79
C SER A 55 -13.44 1.74 -2.88
N ASP A 56 -13.70 1.18 -1.70
CA ASP A 56 -12.61 0.87 -0.76
C ASP A 56 -11.79 -0.31 -1.27
N CYS A 57 -10.54 -0.05 -1.63
CA CYS A 57 -9.58 -1.10 -1.97
C CYS A 57 -8.68 -1.35 -0.77
N LEU A 58 -8.09 -2.53 -0.72
CA LEU A 58 -7.21 -2.93 0.37
C LEU A 58 -5.76 -2.85 -0.08
N LEU A 59 -4.89 -2.48 0.85
CA LEU A 59 -3.45 -2.46 0.65
C LEU A 59 -2.84 -3.61 1.45
N LYS A 60 -2.27 -4.57 0.74
CA LYS A 60 -1.60 -5.70 1.37
C LYS A 60 -0.09 -5.49 1.29
N PRO A 61 0.60 -5.32 2.44
CA PRO A 61 2.05 -5.16 2.43
C PRO A 61 2.74 -6.38 1.85
N VAL A 62 3.65 -6.17 0.90
CA VAL A 62 4.41 -7.24 0.27
C VAL A 62 5.91 -7.05 0.37
N PHE A 63 6.38 -5.85 0.71
CA PHE A 63 7.80 -5.57 0.87
C PHE A 63 8.00 -4.42 1.83
N LEU A 64 9.01 -4.53 2.67
CA LEU A 64 9.33 -3.53 3.68
C LEU A 64 10.79 -3.10 3.52
N ALA A 65 11.02 -1.80 3.55
CA ALA A 65 12.37 -1.24 3.51
C ALA A 65 12.46 -0.04 4.43
N LYS A 66 13.65 0.22 4.95
CA LYS A 66 13.89 1.39 5.77
C LYS A 66 13.85 2.65 4.89
N ASP A 67 13.17 3.70 5.36
CA ASP A 67 13.15 4.98 4.64
C ASP A 67 14.48 5.68 4.86
N PRO A 68 15.26 5.94 3.81
CA PRO A 68 16.57 6.56 3.98
C PRO A 68 16.50 8.02 4.43
N GLN A 69 15.34 8.67 4.33
CA GLN A 69 15.19 10.08 4.64
C GLN A 69 14.56 10.33 6.00
N ARG A 70 14.02 9.31 6.66
CA ARG A 70 13.35 9.44 7.94
C ARG A 70 13.92 8.45 8.93
N ARG A 71 14.30 8.93 10.10
CA ARG A 71 14.89 8.06 11.13
C ARG A 71 13.93 6.95 11.56
N ASP A 72 12.66 7.29 11.74
CA ASP A 72 11.65 6.36 12.20
C ASP A 72 10.76 5.85 11.07
N GLY A 73 11.18 6.05 9.83
CA GLY A 73 10.35 5.79 8.67
C GLY A 73 10.63 4.47 8.00
N TRP A 74 9.59 3.91 7.43
CA TRP A 74 9.64 2.68 6.67
C TRP A 74 8.84 2.86 5.40
N LEU A 75 9.29 2.23 4.33
CA LEU A 75 8.57 2.19 3.06
C LEU A 75 7.92 0.82 2.95
N VAL A 76 6.61 0.80 2.76
CA VAL A 76 5.83 -0.42 2.70
C VAL A 76 5.24 -0.52 1.30
N MET A 77 5.82 -1.39 0.47
CA MET A 77 5.28 -1.63 -0.87
C MET A 77 4.08 -2.53 -0.76
N CYS A 78 3.00 -2.18 -1.45
CA CYS A 78 1.72 -2.85 -1.29
C CYS A 78 1.19 -3.38 -2.60
N GLU A 79 0.54 -4.51 -2.52
CA GLU A 79 -0.34 -5.04 -3.55
C GLU A 79 -1.75 -4.51 -3.28
N VAL A 80 -2.47 -4.15 -4.35
CA VAL A 80 -3.85 -3.68 -4.22
C VAL A 80 -4.79 -4.86 -4.32
N LEU A 81 -5.70 -4.97 -3.37
CA LEU A 81 -6.79 -5.95 -3.41
C LEU A 81 -8.11 -5.23 -3.63
N SER A 82 -8.98 -5.83 -4.41
CA SER A 82 -10.35 -5.35 -4.57
C SER A 82 -11.09 -5.45 -3.23
N PRO A 83 -12.23 -4.78 -3.07
CA PRO A 83 -12.97 -4.82 -1.78
C PRO A 83 -13.30 -6.23 -1.30
N ASN A 84 -13.40 -7.20 -2.20
CA ASN A 84 -13.68 -8.59 -1.83
C ASN A 84 -12.41 -9.39 -1.51
N GLY A 85 -11.24 -8.75 -1.50
CA GLY A 85 -9.99 -9.41 -1.13
C GLY A 85 -9.23 -10.07 -2.26
N THR A 86 -9.73 -10.01 -3.50
CA THR A 86 -9.00 -10.59 -4.64
C THR A 86 -8.01 -9.57 -5.21
N PRO A 87 -6.90 -10.03 -5.82
CA PRO A 87 -5.94 -9.10 -6.42
C PRO A 87 -6.57 -8.21 -7.47
N HIS A 88 -6.23 -6.92 -7.42
CA HIS A 88 -6.74 -5.95 -8.37
C HIS A 88 -5.98 -6.03 -9.68
N PRO A 89 -6.66 -5.85 -10.86
CA PRO A 89 -5.96 -5.93 -12.15
C PRO A 89 -4.85 -4.90 -12.34
N SER A 90 -4.84 -3.81 -11.57
CA SER A 90 -3.80 -2.78 -11.68
C SER A 90 -2.49 -3.17 -11.02
N ASN A 91 -2.39 -4.34 -10.37
CA ASN A 91 -1.21 -4.77 -9.63
C ASN A 91 -0.06 -5.14 -10.55
N GLU A 92 0.85 -4.21 -10.79
CA GLU A 92 2.09 -4.51 -11.48
C GLU A 92 3.12 -5.11 -10.53
N ILE A 93 3.12 -4.66 -9.27
CA ILE A 93 4.04 -5.18 -8.27
C ILE A 93 3.78 -6.66 -8.00
N GLY A 94 2.52 -7.05 -7.84
CA GLY A 94 2.17 -8.45 -7.64
C GLY A 94 2.47 -9.31 -8.85
N ARG A 95 2.28 -8.77 -10.05
CA ARG A 95 2.54 -9.52 -11.29
C ARG A 95 4.02 -9.81 -11.50
N ALA A 96 4.89 -8.98 -10.97
CA ALA A 96 6.32 -9.18 -11.14
C ALA A 96 6.82 -10.45 -10.46
N HIS A 97 6.03 -11.04 -9.60
CA HIS A 97 6.40 -12.24 -8.85
C HIS A 97 5.78 -13.52 -9.41
N VAL A 98 5.08 -13.42 -10.51
CA VAL A 98 4.39 -14.57 -11.11
C VAL A 98 5.28 -15.27 -12.14
#